data_dde56748c5b716300ef8a65cfa940d7b
#
_entry.id   dde56748c5b716300ef8a65cfa940d7b
#
_cell.length_a   1.000
_cell.length_b   1.000
_cell.length_c   1.000
_cell.angle_alpha   90.00
_cell.angle_beta   90.00
_cell.angle_gamma   90.00
#
_symmetry.space_group_name_H-M   'P 1'
#
loop_
_entity.id
_entity.type
_entity.pdbx_description
1 polymer ?
#
loop_
_entity_poly.entity_id
_entity_poly.type
_entity_poly.pdbx_seq_one_letter_code
_entity_poly.pdbx_strand_id
1 'polypeptide(L)'
;CFALKSVIIGNGVTSIGELAFHQCPELTSITIPDGVTSIGDGTFNGCISLTSITIPDSVTSIADWAFADCFALKSVIIGNSVTSIGDWAFVDCESLTDITFRGNAPTLGGGNVFLRVPANAKVFIYEGASGFGGRFGGFSVVVQKNPFAGDTDKDGWKDETEVLFGSSPDNAKSVPAFKLKMNVLEGDQLELLFPGEEGARYSVQTSDDMKTWLSLEKLIIGQGDTISERFSISGGLGFYRIREEQ
;
A
#
# COMPACT_ATOMS: atom_id res chain seq x y z
N CYS A 1 -15.54 5.25 17.96
CA CYS A 1 -15.46 6.73 17.84
C CYS A 1 -16.40 7.22 16.75
N PHE A 2 -17.56 7.76 17.09
CA PHE A 2 -18.63 8.08 16.13
C PHE A 2 -18.32 9.23 15.15
N ALA A 3 -17.28 10.04 15.40
CA ALA A 3 -16.94 11.20 14.56
C ALA A 3 -15.50 11.14 14.00
N LEU A 4 -14.82 10.01 14.12
CA LEU A 4 -13.46 9.84 13.63
C LEU A 4 -13.49 9.63 12.10
N LYS A 5 -12.99 10.60 11.34
CA LYS A 5 -12.96 10.56 9.86
C LYS A 5 -11.66 10.03 9.28
N SER A 6 -10.56 10.32 9.96
CA SER A 6 -9.22 9.88 9.57
C SER A 6 -8.33 9.70 10.78
N VAL A 7 -7.31 8.86 10.65
CA VAL A 7 -6.31 8.64 11.68
C VAL A 7 -4.94 8.46 11.03
N ILE A 8 -3.92 9.02 11.65
CA ILE A 8 -2.53 8.80 11.27
C ILE A 8 -1.90 7.94 12.35
N ILE A 9 -1.51 6.74 11.99
CA ILE A 9 -0.80 5.82 12.87
C ILE A 9 0.70 6.03 12.63
N GLY A 10 1.44 6.33 13.70
CA GLY A 10 2.89 6.55 13.60
C GLY A 10 3.66 5.28 13.22
N ASN A 11 4.77 5.42 12.50
CA ASN A 11 5.58 4.29 11.99
C ASN A 11 6.21 3.41 13.08
N GLY A 12 6.22 3.86 14.35
CA GLY A 12 6.69 3.05 15.48
C GLY A 12 5.64 2.10 16.06
N VAL A 13 4.41 2.09 15.53
CA VAL A 13 3.35 1.18 15.99
C VAL A 13 3.59 -0.19 15.38
N THR A 14 3.65 -1.21 16.23
CA THR A 14 3.91 -2.60 15.84
C THR A 14 2.68 -3.51 15.94
N SER A 15 1.62 -3.05 16.59
CA SER A 15 0.36 -3.79 16.70
C SER A 15 -0.84 -2.85 16.80
N ILE A 16 -1.94 -3.27 16.21
CA ILE A 16 -3.25 -2.61 16.37
C ILE A 16 -4.14 -3.64 17.07
N GLY A 17 -4.55 -3.32 18.30
CA GLY A 17 -5.24 -4.26 19.18
C GLY A 17 -6.69 -4.54 18.77
N GLU A 18 -7.28 -5.50 19.49
CA GLU A 18 -8.70 -5.85 19.41
C GLU A 18 -9.58 -4.60 19.54
N LEU A 19 -10.59 -4.50 18.65
CA LEU A 19 -11.62 -3.44 18.65
C LEU A 19 -11.07 -1.99 18.57
N ALA A 20 -9.80 -1.78 18.21
CA ALA A 20 -9.14 -0.46 18.26
C ALA A 20 -9.93 0.63 17.50
N PHE A 21 -10.53 0.28 16.37
CA PHE A 21 -11.37 1.18 15.56
C PHE A 21 -12.80 0.64 15.38
N HIS A 22 -13.23 -0.22 16.33
CA HIS A 22 -14.60 -0.74 16.31
C HIS A 22 -15.63 0.38 16.32
N GLN A 23 -16.64 0.27 15.44
CA GLN A 23 -17.70 1.27 15.29
C GLN A 23 -17.17 2.70 15.11
N CYS A 24 -16.29 2.90 14.15
CA CYS A 24 -15.90 4.22 13.65
C CYS A 24 -16.61 4.49 12.30
N PRO A 25 -17.92 4.85 12.32
CA PRO A 25 -18.75 4.89 11.10
C PRO A 25 -18.33 5.98 10.11
N GLU A 26 -17.67 7.04 10.58
CA GLU A 26 -17.20 8.14 9.73
C GLU A 26 -15.78 7.93 9.19
N LEU A 27 -15.10 6.83 9.57
CA LEU A 27 -13.74 6.54 9.11
C LEU A 27 -13.75 6.14 7.64
N THR A 28 -13.25 7.03 6.78
CA THR A 28 -13.23 6.82 5.32
C THR A 28 -11.94 6.22 4.81
N SER A 29 -10.83 6.47 5.52
CA SER A 29 -9.51 5.97 5.15
C SER A 29 -8.61 5.83 6.37
N ILE A 30 -7.69 4.87 6.31
CA ILE A 30 -6.66 4.64 7.31
C ILE A 30 -5.45 4.01 6.63
N THR A 31 -4.25 4.44 7.02
CA THR A 31 -3.00 3.80 6.60
C THR A 31 -2.46 2.98 7.76
N ILE A 32 -2.23 1.70 7.51
CA ILE A 32 -1.59 0.78 8.46
C ILE A 32 -0.08 0.84 8.19
N PRO A 33 0.75 1.19 9.19
CA PRO A 33 2.21 1.27 9.00
C PRO A 33 2.85 -0.09 8.78
N ASP A 34 3.99 -0.09 8.06
CA ASP A 34 4.77 -1.30 7.76
C ASP A 34 5.38 -1.99 8.99
N GLY A 35 5.33 -1.38 10.17
CA GLY A 35 5.72 -2.00 11.43
C GLY A 35 4.68 -2.93 12.05
N VAL A 36 3.41 -2.86 11.60
CA VAL A 36 2.30 -3.63 12.17
C VAL A 36 2.37 -5.07 11.69
N THR A 37 2.38 -6.04 12.62
CA THR A 37 2.53 -7.46 12.33
C THR A 37 1.23 -8.26 12.37
N SER A 38 0.17 -7.69 12.94
CA SER A 38 -1.15 -8.35 13.01
C SER A 38 -2.29 -7.34 13.11
N ILE A 39 -3.45 -7.73 12.59
CA ILE A 39 -4.72 -7.02 12.77
C ILE A 39 -5.56 -7.84 13.75
N GLY A 40 -5.90 -7.24 14.89
CA GLY A 40 -6.62 -7.90 15.98
C GLY A 40 -8.10 -8.13 15.70
N ASP A 41 -8.77 -8.87 16.62
CA ASP A 41 -10.20 -9.18 16.50
C ASP A 41 -11.04 -7.91 16.43
N GLY A 42 -11.96 -7.87 15.47
CA GLY A 42 -12.90 -6.76 15.28
C GLY A 42 -12.27 -5.38 15.16
N THR A 43 -10.98 -5.27 14.84
CA THR A 43 -10.25 -3.99 14.82
C THR A 43 -10.99 -2.90 14.05
N PHE A 44 -11.54 -3.21 12.88
CA PHE A 44 -12.28 -2.26 12.02
C PHE A 44 -13.76 -2.63 11.86
N ASN A 45 -14.27 -3.50 12.74
CA ASN A 45 -15.69 -3.90 12.69
C ASN A 45 -16.61 -2.68 12.78
N GLY A 46 -17.56 -2.55 11.84
CA GLY A 46 -18.50 -1.44 11.78
C GLY A 46 -17.89 -0.11 11.29
N CYS A 47 -16.77 -0.15 10.60
CA CYS A 47 -16.25 1.01 9.86
C CYS A 47 -17.01 1.18 8.53
N ILE A 48 -18.27 1.56 8.62
CA ILE A 48 -19.22 1.51 7.50
C ILE A 48 -18.90 2.44 6.32
N SER A 49 -18.06 3.46 6.54
CA SER A 49 -17.63 4.40 5.49
C SER A 49 -16.25 4.10 4.92
N LEU A 50 -15.55 3.08 5.43
CA LEU A 50 -14.22 2.69 4.92
C LEU A 50 -14.36 2.13 3.51
N THR A 51 -13.74 2.79 2.52
CA THR A 51 -13.91 2.42 1.10
C THR A 51 -12.84 1.51 0.55
N SER A 52 -11.63 1.58 1.10
CA SER A 52 -10.52 0.73 0.73
C SER A 52 -9.54 0.57 1.88
N ILE A 53 -8.79 -0.54 1.88
CA ILE A 53 -7.72 -0.77 2.85
C ILE A 53 -6.57 -1.52 2.19
N THR A 54 -5.34 -1.14 2.54
CA THR A 54 -4.14 -1.90 2.24
C THR A 54 -3.57 -2.47 3.55
N ILE A 55 -3.45 -3.80 3.60
CA ILE A 55 -2.77 -4.53 4.65
C ILE A 55 -1.32 -4.64 4.24
N PRO A 56 -0.37 -4.08 5.00
CA PRO A 56 1.04 -4.07 4.64
C PRO A 56 1.66 -5.47 4.66
N ASP A 57 2.80 -5.60 3.99
CA ASP A 57 3.52 -6.87 3.86
C ASP A 57 4.11 -7.40 5.18
N SER A 58 4.20 -6.56 6.21
CA SER A 58 4.58 -6.94 7.59
C SER A 58 3.52 -7.73 8.35
N VAL A 59 2.24 -7.64 7.94
CA VAL A 59 1.14 -8.32 8.62
C VAL A 59 1.13 -9.79 8.26
N THR A 60 1.14 -10.66 9.27
CA THR A 60 1.13 -12.12 9.11
C THR A 60 -0.25 -12.74 9.32
N SER A 61 -1.13 -12.05 10.03
CA SER A 61 -2.49 -12.54 10.32
C SER A 61 -3.51 -11.42 10.39
N ILE A 62 -4.71 -11.74 9.92
CA ILE A 62 -5.94 -10.94 10.08
C ILE A 62 -6.86 -11.78 10.97
N ALA A 63 -7.25 -11.26 12.12
CA ALA A 63 -8.03 -11.99 13.11
C ALA A 63 -9.54 -12.01 12.78
N ASP A 64 -10.34 -12.62 13.67
CA ASP A 64 -11.77 -12.77 13.50
C ASP A 64 -12.47 -11.40 13.47
N TRP A 65 -13.50 -11.26 12.64
CA TRP A 65 -14.34 -10.05 12.54
C TRP A 65 -13.58 -8.76 12.17
N ALA A 66 -12.31 -8.83 11.80
CA ALA A 66 -11.42 -7.66 11.68
C ALA A 66 -12.00 -6.53 10.82
N PHE A 67 -12.72 -6.84 9.75
CA PHE A 67 -13.38 -5.91 8.82
C PHE A 67 -14.87 -6.22 8.65
N ALA A 68 -15.51 -6.85 9.64
CA ALA A 68 -16.95 -7.13 9.60
C ALA A 68 -17.74 -5.82 9.49
N ASP A 69 -18.90 -5.87 8.81
CA ASP A 69 -19.80 -4.72 8.65
C ASP A 69 -19.15 -3.47 8.00
N CYS A 70 -18.10 -3.64 7.22
CA CYS A 70 -17.50 -2.57 6.42
C CYS A 70 -18.29 -2.41 5.10
N PHE A 71 -19.55 -1.92 5.17
CA PHE A 71 -20.49 -1.91 4.06
C PHE A 71 -20.00 -1.17 2.80
N ALA A 72 -19.21 -0.10 2.97
CA ALA A 72 -18.69 0.69 1.85
C ALA A 72 -17.35 0.17 1.30
N LEU A 73 -16.75 -0.88 1.90
CA LEU A 73 -15.44 -1.39 1.50
C LEU A 73 -15.54 -2.03 0.11
N LYS A 74 -14.89 -1.42 -0.89
CA LYS A 74 -14.90 -1.85 -2.29
C LYS A 74 -13.69 -2.69 -2.66
N SER A 75 -12.54 -2.37 -2.07
CA SER A 75 -11.29 -3.05 -2.37
C SER A 75 -10.44 -3.29 -1.13
N VAL A 76 -9.78 -4.44 -1.11
CA VAL A 76 -8.75 -4.76 -0.11
C VAL A 76 -7.51 -5.29 -0.81
N ILE A 77 -6.34 -4.78 -0.40
CA ILE A 77 -5.04 -5.32 -0.80
C ILE A 77 -4.45 -6.01 0.42
N ILE A 78 -4.11 -7.28 0.28
CA ILE A 78 -3.58 -8.13 1.34
C ILE A 78 -2.11 -8.39 1.06
N GLY A 79 -1.27 -8.00 2.01
CA GLY A 79 0.19 -8.08 1.94
C GLY A 79 0.72 -9.51 1.77
N ASN A 80 1.94 -9.62 1.31
CA ASN A 80 2.54 -10.88 0.89
C ASN A 80 2.83 -11.86 2.04
N SER A 81 2.92 -11.39 3.28
CA SER A 81 3.21 -12.21 4.46
C SER A 81 1.97 -12.73 5.19
N VAL A 82 0.76 -12.35 4.76
CA VAL A 82 -0.47 -12.82 5.41
C VAL A 82 -0.66 -14.32 5.16
N THR A 83 -0.62 -15.12 6.22
CA THR A 83 -0.75 -16.57 6.19
C THR A 83 -2.11 -17.08 6.68
N SER A 84 -2.87 -16.25 7.40
CA SER A 84 -4.18 -16.60 7.93
C SER A 84 -5.15 -15.42 7.95
N ILE A 85 -6.42 -15.72 7.66
CA ILE A 85 -7.54 -14.78 7.79
C ILE A 85 -8.60 -15.49 8.63
N GLY A 86 -8.98 -14.88 9.75
CA GLY A 86 -9.88 -15.41 10.75
C GLY A 86 -11.33 -15.51 10.29
N ASP A 87 -12.16 -16.10 11.15
CA ASP A 87 -13.59 -16.27 10.91
C ASP A 87 -14.29 -14.91 10.79
N TRP A 88 -15.20 -14.77 9.84
CA TRP A 88 -16.04 -13.58 9.66
C TRP A 88 -15.24 -12.30 9.36
N ALA A 89 -13.95 -12.39 9.00
CA ALA A 89 -13.07 -11.23 8.87
C ALA A 89 -13.61 -10.17 7.90
N PHE A 90 -14.34 -10.54 6.85
CA PHE A 90 -14.95 -9.65 5.85
C PHE A 90 -16.46 -9.91 5.69
N VAL A 91 -17.12 -10.43 6.73
CA VAL A 91 -18.57 -10.61 6.69
C VAL A 91 -19.27 -9.28 6.49
N ASP A 92 -20.36 -9.26 5.74
CA ASP A 92 -21.18 -8.07 5.47
C ASP A 92 -20.43 -6.92 4.79
N CYS A 93 -19.32 -7.20 4.10
CA CYS A 93 -18.68 -6.24 3.19
C CYS A 93 -19.44 -6.19 1.85
N GLU A 94 -20.65 -5.63 1.86
CA GLU A 94 -21.61 -5.72 0.76
C GLU A 94 -21.18 -4.98 -0.53
N SER A 95 -20.19 -4.10 -0.45
CA SER A 95 -19.62 -3.39 -1.61
C SER A 95 -18.32 -4.00 -2.12
N LEU A 96 -17.75 -5.03 -1.47
CA LEU A 96 -16.42 -5.56 -1.77
C LEU A 96 -16.43 -6.33 -3.09
N THR A 97 -15.71 -5.80 -4.07
CA THR A 97 -15.59 -6.37 -5.41
C THR A 97 -14.20 -6.84 -5.76
N ASP A 98 -13.18 -6.25 -5.12
CA ASP A 98 -11.79 -6.45 -5.48
C ASP A 98 -10.96 -6.88 -4.26
N ILE A 99 -10.50 -8.14 -4.26
CA ILE A 99 -9.68 -8.71 -3.20
C ILE A 99 -8.33 -9.08 -3.82
N THR A 100 -7.30 -8.29 -3.56
CA THR A 100 -5.96 -8.51 -4.14
C THR A 100 -5.04 -9.13 -3.10
N PHE A 101 -4.43 -10.26 -3.44
CA PHE A 101 -3.37 -10.89 -2.65
C PHE A 101 -2.01 -10.64 -3.32
N ARG A 102 -1.06 -10.12 -2.55
CA ARG A 102 0.33 -9.95 -3.00
C ARG A 102 1.17 -11.21 -2.83
N GLY A 103 0.79 -12.07 -1.88
CA GLY A 103 1.48 -13.32 -1.54
C GLY A 103 0.75 -14.57 -1.97
N ASN A 104 1.11 -15.69 -1.34
CA ASN A 104 0.44 -16.98 -1.50
C ASN A 104 -0.91 -16.99 -0.78
N ALA A 105 -1.74 -17.98 -1.11
CA ALA A 105 -3.05 -18.13 -0.48
C ALA A 105 -2.93 -18.35 1.03
N PRO A 106 -3.54 -17.49 1.86
CA PRO A 106 -3.63 -17.73 3.30
C PRO A 106 -4.62 -18.85 3.61
N THR A 107 -4.52 -19.43 4.80
CA THR A 107 -5.59 -20.24 5.34
C THR A 107 -6.77 -19.35 5.70
N LEU A 108 -7.97 -19.79 5.33
CA LEU A 108 -9.23 -19.12 5.70
C LEU A 108 -9.82 -19.83 6.90
N GLY A 109 -10.36 -19.05 7.83
CA GLY A 109 -11.16 -19.55 8.95
C GLY A 109 -12.42 -20.29 8.50
N GLY A 110 -13.26 -20.72 9.40
CA GLY A 110 -14.38 -21.68 9.29
C GLY A 110 -15.43 -21.54 8.19
N GLY A 111 -15.08 -20.93 7.07
CA GLY A 111 -15.93 -20.90 5.85
C GLY A 111 -16.83 -19.68 5.71
N ASN A 112 -16.87 -18.78 6.68
CA ASN A 112 -17.73 -17.58 6.67
C ASN A 112 -16.94 -16.27 6.50
N VAL A 113 -15.65 -16.34 6.13
CA VAL A 113 -14.75 -15.18 6.02
C VAL A 113 -15.35 -14.08 5.16
N PHE A 114 -15.97 -14.43 4.05
CA PHE A 114 -16.56 -13.51 3.06
C PHE A 114 -18.09 -13.64 2.95
N LEU A 115 -18.77 -14.02 4.04
CA LEU A 115 -20.22 -14.13 4.01
C LEU A 115 -20.87 -12.77 3.65
N ARG A 116 -21.83 -12.79 2.71
CA ARG A 116 -22.51 -11.61 2.14
C ARG A 116 -21.62 -10.62 1.35
N VAL A 117 -20.41 -11.02 1.00
CA VAL A 117 -19.67 -10.33 -0.05
C VAL A 117 -20.33 -10.64 -1.40
N PRO A 118 -20.46 -9.66 -2.32
CA PRO A 118 -21.14 -9.86 -3.59
C PRO A 118 -20.58 -11.03 -4.41
N ALA A 119 -21.43 -11.83 -4.99
CA ALA A 119 -21.02 -13.02 -5.76
C ALA A 119 -20.17 -12.71 -7.02
N ASN A 120 -20.20 -11.46 -7.48
CA ASN A 120 -19.39 -10.97 -8.60
C ASN A 120 -18.02 -10.44 -8.16
N ALA A 121 -17.70 -10.47 -6.86
CA ALA A 121 -16.36 -10.14 -6.37
C ALA A 121 -15.32 -11.06 -7.01
N LYS A 122 -14.10 -10.54 -7.14
CA LYS A 122 -12.96 -11.24 -7.74
C LYS A 122 -11.77 -11.23 -6.79
N VAL A 123 -11.06 -12.33 -6.82
CA VAL A 123 -9.76 -12.45 -6.19
C VAL A 123 -8.69 -12.21 -7.26
N PHE A 124 -7.88 -11.20 -7.06
CA PHE A 124 -6.73 -10.89 -7.90
C PHE A 124 -5.45 -11.40 -7.24
N ILE A 125 -4.62 -12.06 -8.03
CA ILE A 125 -3.30 -12.55 -7.59
C ILE A 125 -2.26 -12.18 -8.63
N TYR A 126 -1.00 -12.18 -8.25
CA TYR A 126 0.09 -12.01 -9.20
C TYR A 126 0.64 -13.34 -9.69
N GLU A 127 1.24 -13.34 -10.88
CA GLU A 127 1.97 -14.48 -11.45
C GLU A 127 2.98 -15.02 -10.42
N GLY A 128 3.00 -16.33 -10.22
CA GLY A 128 3.85 -17.02 -9.23
C GLY A 128 3.20 -17.27 -7.87
N ALA A 129 2.08 -16.62 -7.54
CA ALA A 129 1.34 -16.89 -6.33
C ALA A 129 0.73 -18.30 -6.36
N SER A 130 0.81 -19.02 -5.24
CA SER A 130 0.37 -20.42 -5.10
C SER A 130 -0.79 -20.59 -4.10
N GLY A 131 -1.49 -21.73 -4.18
CA GLY A 131 -2.52 -22.13 -3.23
C GLY A 131 -3.94 -21.64 -3.55
N PHE A 132 -4.15 -20.80 -4.57
CA PHE A 132 -5.47 -20.23 -4.86
C PHE A 132 -6.40 -21.11 -5.72
N GLY A 133 -5.87 -21.90 -6.64
CA GLY A 133 -6.69 -22.61 -7.63
C GLY A 133 -7.46 -21.66 -8.55
N GLY A 134 -8.53 -22.16 -9.20
CA GLY A 134 -9.41 -21.33 -10.05
C GLY A 134 -10.43 -20.52 -9.26
N ARG A 135 -10.64 -20.84 -7.99
CA ARG A 135 -11.52 -20.16 -7.04
C ARG A 135 -10.88 -20.13 -5.66
N PHE A 136 -11.07 -19.03 -4.95
CA PHE A 136 -10.59 -18.86 -3.57
C PHE A 136 -11.64 -18.08 -2.76
N GLY A 137 -11.97 -18.57 -1.57
CA GLY A 137 -13.01 -17.95 -0.72
C GLY A 137 -14.40 -17.87 -1.38
N GLY A 138 -14.66 -18.70 -2.41
CA GLY A 138 -15.90 -18.68 -3.17
C GLY A 138 -15.86 -17.84 -4.46
N PHE A 139 -14.82 -17.05 -4.70
CA PHE A 139 -14.69 -16.13 -5.84
C PHE A 139 -13.77 -16.66 -6.94
N SER A 140 -13.99 -16.18 -8.17
CA SER A 140 -13.08 -16.49 -9.29
C SER A 140 -11.74 -15.78 -9.10
N VAL A 141 -10.66 -16.50 -9.42
CA VAL A 141 -9.30 -15.99 -9.36
C VAL A 141 -8.89 -15.42 -10.71
N VAL A 142 -8.33 -14.20 -10.69
CA VAL A 142 -7.78 -13.51 -11.84
C VAL A 142 -6.27 -13.34 -11.62
N VAL A 143 -5.48 -13.91 -12.52
CA VAL A 143 -4.03 -13.78 -12.45
C VAL A 143 -3.61 -12.52 -13.21
N GLN A 144 -2.84 -11.67 -12.55
CA GLN A 144 -2.27 -10.44 -13.10
C GLN A 144 -0.75 -10.59 -13.26
N LYS A 145 -0.16 -9.82 -14.16
CA LYS A 145 1.30 -9.69 -14.18
C LYS A 145 1.78 -9.09 -12.87
N ASN A 146 2.83 -9.68 -12.32
CA ASN A 146 3.43 -9.14 -11.10
C ASN A 146 4.12 -7.81 -11.42
N PRO A 147 3.64 -6.66 -10.88
CA PRO A 147 4.31 -5.38 -11.09
C PRO A 147 5.67 -5.31 -10.39
N PHE A 148 5.91 -6.22 -9.43
CA PHE A 148 7.17 -6.38 -8.68
C PHE A 148 8.00 -7.56 -9.24
N ALA A 149 7.73 -8.02 -10.47
CA ALA A 149 8.55 -9.04 -11.12
C ALA A 149 9.98 -8.50 -11.28
N GLY A 150 10.98 -9.22 -10.74
CA GLY A 150 12.36 -8.77 -10.65
C GLY A 150 12.68 -8.03 -9.34
N ASP A 151 11.89 -8.21 -8.30
CA ASP A 151 12.15 -7.80 -6.92
C ASP A 151 12.62 -9.05 -6.15
N THR A 152 13.95 -9.22 -6.04
CA THR A 152 14.57 -10.45 -5.53
C THR A 152 14.39 -10.60 -4.02
N ASP A 153 14.46 -9.54 -3.26
CA ASP A 153 14.38 -9.54 -1.80
C ASP A 153 12.98 -9.17 -1.26
N LYS A 154 12.05 -8.83 -2.18
CA LYS A 154 10.62 -8.57 -1.92
C LYS A 154 10.35 -7.40 -0.98
N ASP A 155 11.16 -6.37 -1.06
CA ASP A 155 10.98 -5.15 -0.27
C ASP A 155 10.06 -4.11 -0.96
N GLY A 156 9.61 -4.42 -2.18
CA GLY A 156 8.71 -3.59 -2.98
C GLY A 156 9.42 -2.73 -4.01
N TRP A 157 10.74 -2.85 -4.13
CA TRP A 157 11.52 -2.22 -5.17
C TRP A 157 11.97 -3.26 -6.20
N LYS A 158 12.00 -2.90 -7.47
CA LYS A 158 12.55 -3.78 -8.50
C LYS A 158 14.06 -3.73 -8.45
N ASP A 159 14.71 -4.87 -8.67
CA ASP A 159 16.18 -4.99 -8.76
C ASP A 159 16.80 -3.94 -9.69
N GLU A 160 16.18 -3.68 -10.84
CA GLU A 160 16.62 -2.63 -11.78
C GLU A 160 16.57 -1.23 -11.16
N THR A 161 15.54 -0.97 -10.34
CA THR A 161 15.35 0.30 -9.66
C THR A 161 16.37 0.44 -8.53
N GLU A 162 16.61 -0.61 -7.78
CA GLU A 162 17.56 -0.63 -6.69
C GLU A 162 19.00 -0.41 -7.18
N VAL A 163 19.43 -1.13 -8.22
CA VAL A 163 20.73 -0.92 -8.85
C VAL A 163 20.87 0.53 -9.35
N LEU A 164 19.79 1.08 -9.95
CA LEU A 164 19.79 2.46 -10.45
C LEU A 164 19.96 3.49 -9.33
N PHE A 165 19.42 3.21 -8.14
CA PHE A 165 19.49 4.09 -6.96
C PHE A 165 20.56 3.69 -5.94
N GLY A 166 21.39 2.68 -6.25
CA GLY A 166 22.55 2.31 -5.43
C GLY A 166 22.20 1.46 -4.20
N SER A 167 21.01 0.88 -4.14
CA SER A 167 20.67 -0.15 -3.16
C SER A 167 21.03 -1.55 -3.68
N SER A 168 20.92 -2.55 -2.82
CA SER A 168 21.28 -3.94 -3.17
C SER A 168 20.02 -4.78 -3.41
N PRO A 169 19.83 -5.34 -4.60
CA PRO A 169 18.67 -6.18 -4.95
C PRO A 169 18.49 -7.42 -4.08
N ASP A 170 19.53 -7.82 -3.34
CA ASP A 170 19.51 -9.03 -2.50
C ASP A 170 19.30 -8.72 -1.01
N ASN A 171 19.00 -7.48 -0.64
CA ASN A 171 18.97 -7.07 0.76
C ASN A 171 17.81 -6.12 1.06
N ALA A 172 16.68 -6.67 1.51
CA ALA A 172 15.47 -5.94 1.91
C ALA A 172 15.66 -4.81 2.94
N LYS A 173 16.85 -4.69 3.53
CA LYS A 173 17.23 -3.55 4.39
C LYS A 173 17.99 -2.46 3.63
N SER A 174 18.38 -2.75 2.41
CA SER A 174 19.09 -1.84 1.51
C SER A 174 18.09 -1.12 0.61
N VAL A 175 17.03 -0.57 1.20
CA VAL A 175 16.08 0.25 0.44
C VAL A 175 16.82 1.44 -0.20
N PRO A 176 16.47 1.82 -1.42
CA PRO A 176 17.01 3.04 -2.01
C PRO A 176 16.88 4.17 -1.00
N ALA A 177 17.98 4.86 -0.73
CA ALA A 177 18.05 5.95 0.25
C ALA A 177 17.01 7.07 -0.06
N PHE A 178 16.42 7.03 -1.23
CA PHE A 178 15.39 7.92 -1.70
C PHE A 178 13.99 7.37 -1.45
N LYS A 179 13.44 7.62 -0.26
CA LYS A 179 11.98 7.60 -0.09
C LYS A 179 11.41 8.90 -0.66
N LEU A 180 11.22 8.95 -1.96
CA LEU A 180 10.48 10.03 -2.59
C LEU A 180 9.00 9.89 -2.23
N LYS A 181 8.47 10.82 -1.45
CA LYS A 181 7.02 10.96 -1.26
C LYS A 181 6.51 12.00 -2.25
N MET A 182 5.44 11.68 -2.94
CA MET A 182 4.73 12.59 -3.82
C MET A 182 3.36 12.88 -3.22
N ASN A 183 3.08 14.15 -3.01
CA ASN A 183 1.76 14.63 -2.63
C ASN A 183 1.19 15.45 -3.78
N VAL A 184 0.05 15.04 -4.33
CA VAL A 184 -0.70 15.88 -5.27
C VAL A 184 -1.52 16.86 -4.44
N LEU A 185 -1.26 18.13 -4.62
CA LEU A 185 -1.95 19.24 -3.95
C LEU A 185 -3.05 19.81 -4.84
N GLU A 186 -3.93 20.62 -4.26
CA GLU A 186 -4.94 21.36 -5.05
C GLU A 186 -4.27 22.31 -6.04
N GLY A 187 -4.89 22.51 -7.22
CA GLY A 187 -4.44 23.49 -8.23
C GLY A 187 -3.23 23.07 -9.04
N ASP A 188 -3.18 21.80 -9.45
CA ASP A 188 -2.10 21.25 -10.30
C ASP A 188 -0.69 21.43 -9.69
N GLN A 189 -0.58 21.30 -8.38
CA GLN A 189 0.68 21.36 -7.67
C GLN A 189 1.11 19.95 -7.24
N LEU A 190 2.39 19.65 -7.43
CA LEU A 190 3.06 18.45 -6.94
C LEU A 190 4.06 18.83 -5.84
N GLU A 191 3.98 18.21 -4.69
CA GLU A 191 4.98 18.30 -3.65
C GLU A 191 5.82 17.02 -3.63
N LEU A 192 7.15 17.17 -3.76
CA LEU A 192 8.11 16.10 -3.65
C LEU A 192 8.87 16.23 -2.32
N LEU A 193 8.84 15.16 -1.53
CA LEU A 193 9.61 15.08 -0.27
C LEU A 193 10.65 13.97 -0.42
N PHE A 194 11.90 14.30 -0.14
CA PHE A 194 13.01 13.35 -0.19
C PHE A 194 14.11 13.74 0.80
N PRO A 195 14.91 12.77 1.31
CA PRO A 195 16.06 13.08 2.13
C PRO A 195 17.16 13.71 1.25
N GLY A 196 17.77 14.77 1.72
CA GLY A 196 18.88 15.43 1.04
C GLY A 196 20.11 15.51 1.93
N GLU A 197 21.25 15.01 1.45
CA GLU A 197 22.52 15.15 2.16
C GLU A 197 22.97 16.61 2.15
N GLU A 198 23.60 17.05 3.25
CA GLU A 198 24.07 18.42 3.38
C GLU A 198 25.10 18.78 2.29
N GLY A 199 24.81 19.83 1.53
CA GLY A 199 25.65 20.30 0.43
C GLY A 199 25.52 19.55 -0.88
N ALA A 200 24.81 18.41 -0.93
CA ALA A 200 24.55 17.70 -2.18
C ALA A 200 23.57 18.50 -3.06
N ARG A 201 23.73 18.34 -4.37
CA ARG A 201 22.92 19.06 -5.37
C ARG A 201 21.97 18.09 -6.03
N TYR A 202 20.72 18.46 -6.13
CA TYR A 202 19.68 17.63 -6.71
C TYR A 202 18.96 18.35 -7.83
N SER A 203 18.62 17.63 -8.90
CA SER A 203 17.71 18.08 -9.94
C SER A 203 16.46 17.19 -9.94
N VAL A 204 15.30 17.79 -10.19
CA VAL A 204 14.06 17.04 -10.46
C VAL A 204 13.92 16.92 -11.95
N GLN A 205 13.68 15.71 -12.42
CA GLN A 205 13.49 15.42 -13.83
C GLN A 205 12.11 14.82 -14.05
N THR A 206 11.48 15.18 -15.16
CA THR A 206 10.18 14.67 -15.60
C THR A 206 10.30 13.93 -16.92
N SER A 207 9.42 12.96 -17.15
CA SER A 207 9.34 12.20 -18.40
C SER A 207 7.91 11.72 -18.64
N ASP A 208 7.50 11.69 -19.91
CA ASP A 208 6.22 11.12 -20.33
C ASP A 208 6.36 9.65 -20.76
N ASP A 209 7.58 9.19 -21.06
CA ASP A 209 7.85 7.88 -21.65
C ASP A 209 8.85 7.02 -20.86
N MET A 210 9.36 7.53 -19.72
CA MET A 210 10.46 6.97 -18.92
C MET A 210 11.79 6.76 -19.66
N LYS A 211 11.92 7.28 -20.88
CA LYS A 211 13.15 7.17 -21.70
C LYS A 211 13.83 8.52 -21.83
N THR A 212 13.05 9.55 -22.08
CA THR A 212 13.54 10.93 -22.26
C THR A 212 13.21 11.73 -21.01
N TRP A 213 14.24 12.26 -20.35
CA TRP A 213 14.10 12.98 -19.10
C TRP A 213 14.47 14.45 -19.29
N LEU A 214 13.57 15.34 -18.89
CA LEU A 214 13.75 16.79 -18.91
C LEU A 214 13.96 17.27 -17.47
N SER A 215 15.04 18.00 -17.22
CA SER A 215 15.27 18.64 -15.92
C SER A 215 14.32 19.82 -15.75
N LEU A 216 13.62 19.87 -14.62
CA LEU A 216 12.95 21.08 -14.19
C LEU A 216 14.01 22.08 -13.72
N GLU A 217 13.90 23.34 -14.12
CA GLU A 217 14.96 24.37 -14.02
C GLU A 217 15.35 24.80 -12.59
N LYS A 218 15.16 23.92 -11.59
CA LYS A 218 15.49 24.24 -10.20
C LYS A 218 16.57 23.30 -9.67
N LEU A 219 17.72 23.87 -9.31
CA LEU A 219 18.73 23.17 -8.55
C LEU A 219 18.38 23.24 -7.06
N ILE A 220 18.31 22.10 -6.42
CA ILE A 220 17.99 21.96 -5.00
C ILE A 220 19.27 21.60 -4.26
N ILE A 221 19.53 22.28 -3.14
CA ILE A 221 20.72 22.00 -2.30
C ILE A 221 20.23 21.34 -1.03
N GLY A 222 20.78 20.15 -0.73
CA GLY A 222 20.49 19.41 0.49
C GLY A 222 21.01 20.15 1.73
N GLN A 223 20.25 20.06 2.81
CA GLN A 223 20.57 20.69 4.10
C GLN A 223 20.73 19.66 5.22
N GLY A 224 20.92 18.38 4.87
CA GLY A 224 21.02 17.29 5.85
C GLY A 224 19.68 16.86 6.44
N ASP A 225 18.56 17.29 5.84
CA ASP A 225 17.21 17.05 6.32
C ASP A 225 16.27 16.69 5.16
N THR A 226 15.00 16.43 5.46
CA THR A 226 13.98 16.18 4.42
C THR A 226 13.74 17.43 3.60
N ILE A 227 13.98 17.33 2.31
CA ILE A 227 13.69 18.37 1.34
C ILE A 227 12.20 18.27 0.95
N SER A 228 11.50 19.40 0.99
CA SER A 228 10.13 19.53 0.46
C SER A 228 10.13 20.58 -0.64
N GLU A 229 9.83 20.16 -1.87
CA GLU A 229 9.80 21.05 -3.04
C GLU A 229 8.48 20.94 -3.79
N ARG A 230 7.95 22.09 -4.22
CA ARG A 230 6.68 22.19 -4.94
C ARG A 230 6.90 22.59 -6.37
N PHE A 231 6.18 21.92 -7.25
CA PHE A 231 6.21 22.12 -8.69
C PHE A 231 4.80 22.25 -9.25
N SER A 232 4.62 23.12 -10.24
CA SER A 232 3.37 23.17 -11.00
C SER A 232 3.37 22.08 -12.06
N ILE A 233 2.34 21.27 -12.10
CA ILE A 233 2.15 20.21 -13.10
C ILE A 233 1.37 20.80 -14.26
N SER A 234 2.04 21.34 -15.26
CA SER A 234 1.39 21.76 -16.48
C SER A 234 1.41 20.61 -17.49
N GLY A 235 0.30 19.88 -17.65
CA GLY A 235 0.18 18.88 -18.71
C GLY A 235 -0.14 17.45 -18.31
N GLY A 236 -0.48 17.18 -17.06
CA GLY A 236 -0.86 15.85 -16.58
C GLY A 236 0.22 15.16 -15.71
N LEU A 237 -0.13 14.00 -15.14
CA LEU A 237 0.78 13.20 -14.33
C LEU A 237 1.79 12.50 -15.25
N GLY A 238 3.02 13.00 -15.29
CA GLY A 238 4.17 12.33 -15.89
C GLY A 238 4.96 11.51 -14.86
N PHE A 239 6.08 10.95 -15.31
CA PHE A 239 7.04 10.31 -14.41
C PHE A 239 8.01 11.36 -13.87
N TYR A 240 8.41 11.22 -12.61
CA TYR A 240 9.33 12.11 -11.94
C TYR A 240 10.46 11.32 -11.32
N ARG A 241 11.66 11.85 -11.38
CA ARG A 241 12.80 11.33 -10.65
C ARG A 241 13.64 12.47 -10.08
N ILE A 242 14.39 12.16 -9.02
CA ILE A 242 15.40 13.05 -8.48
C ILE A 242 16.75 12.51 -8.88
N ARG A 243 17.63 13.39 -9.29
CA ARG A 243 19.01 13.08 -9.64
C ARG A 243 19.93 13.94 -8.80
N GLU A 244 20.90 13.29 -8.16
CA GLU A 244 22.01 13.97 -7.56
C GLU A 244 22.97 14.43 -8.66
N GLU A 245 23.32 15.72 -8.65
CA GLU A 245 24.24 16.33 -9.59
C GLU A 245 25.65 16.27 -9.01
N GLN A 246 26.60 15.79 -9.80
CA GLN A 246 28.03 15.72 -9.41
C GLN A 246 28.72 17.07 -9.44
#